data_c43ecfa51aa0c7314baf92c97ae03ce9
#
_entry.id   c43ecfa51aa0c7314baf92c97ae03ce9
#
_cell.length_a   1.000
_cell.length_b   1.000
_cell.length_c   1.000
_cell.angle_alpha   90.00
_cell.angle_beta   90.00
_cell.angle_gamma   90.00
#
_symmetry.space_group_name_H-M   'P 1'
#
loop_
_entity.id
_entity.type
_entity.pdbx_description
1 polymer ?
#
loop_
_entity_poly.entity_id
_entity_poly.type
_entity_poly.pdbx_seq_one_letter_code
_entity_poly.pdbx_strand_id
1 'polypeptide(L)'
;MPEDHKSSARTEFERDRARILHSSALRRLGEKTQVLGPISDDFVRTRLTHSLEVAQVGRELGKELGADPDVVDAACLSHDLGHPPFGHNGERALDAAAASIGGFEGNAQTLRVVTRLEPKVIGAGGVPAGLNLTRATLDAICKYPWVKSGGPDLAKSTRKFSVYPDDAPVFAWMRQGAPAGRRCLEAQIMDLSDDIAYSVHDMEDAVATRKLDPADLFDDAHCAAVVASTLDWYGPAVARSDLEDALERIVSMPVWLRSFDGSYVALAHLKDATSELIGRFCSATVAATREAFGTEPLGRYRADLVVPRQVRAEIQILKGMAVHYVMSPRETEPVYYQQRTLLADLVDALYEAGADALEPVFAAQWRAASDDGVRLRAVIDQVAALTDVSASTWHARWCGMLSSQL
;
A
#
# COMPACT_ATOMS: atom_id res chain seq x y z
N MET A 1 22.60 -5.02 20.15
CA MET A 1 22.16 -5.23 21.54
C MET A 1 22.19 -6.72 21.81
N PRO A 2 22.71 -7.18 22.96
CA PRO A 2 22.67 -8.61 23.31
C PRO A 2 21.21 -9.08 23.37
N GLU A 3 20.97 -10.32 22.90
CA GLU A 3 19.63 -10.89 22.81
C GLU A 3 19.08 -11.43 24.14
N ASP A 4 19.86 -11.32 25.21
CA ASP A 4 19.64 -11.96 26.52
C ASP A 4 18.36 -11.51 27.27
N HIS A 5 17.64 -10.51 26.76
CA HIS A 5 16.39 -10.00 27.36
C HIS A 5 15.13 -10.29 26.54
N LYS A 6 15.24 -11.07 25.47
CA LYS A 6 14.07 -11.37 24.64
C LYS A 6 13.35 -12.61 25.17
N SER A 7 12.02 -12.55 25.25
CA SER A 7 11.19 -13.71 25.58
C SER A 7 11.49 -14.88 24.65
N SER A 8 11.90 -16.03 25.20
CA SER A 8 12.17 -17.27 24.46
C SER A 8 10.89 -17.90 23.85
N ALA A 9 9.71 -17.42 24.26
CA ALA A 9 8.42 -17.98 23.84
C ALA A 9 7.95 -17.48 22.46
N ARG A 10 8.55 -16.43 21.89
CA ARG A 10 8.16 -15.88 20.58
C ARG A 10 9.07 -16.38 19.47
N THR A 11 8.47 -16.78 18.35
CA THR A 11 9.18 -17.05 17.09
C THR A 11 9.84 -15.77 16.55
N GLU A 12 10.77 -15.90 15.61
CA GLU A 12 11.36 -14.73 14.93
C GLU A 12 10.32 -13.97 14.12
N PHE A 13 9.34 -14.64 13.53
CA PHE A 13 8.29 -14.02 12.74
C PHE A 13 7.27 -13.26 13.60
N GLU A 14 6.89 -13.80 14.76
CA GLU A 14 6.10 -13.05 15.75
C GLU A 14 6.84 -11.79 16.24
N ARG A 15 8.17 -11.84 16.34
CA ARG A 15 8.99 -10.66 16.66
C ARG A 15 8.99 -9.63 15.54
N ASP A 16 9.09 -10.07 14.31
CA ASP A 16 9.04 -9.19 13.13
C ASP A 16 7.69 -8.47 13.06
N ARG A 17 6.60 -9.20 13.19
CA ARG A 17 5.25 -8.63 13.27
C ARG A 17 5.14 -7.59 14.39
N ALA A 18 5.64 -7.91 15.59
CA ALA A 18 5.62 -6.98 16.73
C ALA A 18 6.47 -5.73 16.47
N ARG A 19 7.62 -5.83 15.79
CA ARG A 19 8.46 -4.68 15.43
C ARG A 19 7.74 -3.73 14.48
N ILE A 20 7.02 -4.26 13.50
CA ILE A 20 6.21 -3.48 12.57
C ILE A 20 5.07 -2.78 13.31
N LEU A 21 4.28 -3.52 14.12
CA LEU A 21 3.17 -2.96 14.91
C LEU A 21 3.61 -1.82 15.83
N HIS A 22 4.82 -1.87 16.37
CA HIS A 22 5.35 -0.84 17.26
C HIS A 22 6.16 0.24 16.53
N SER A 23 6.26 0.20 15.20
CA SER A 23 7.00 1.21 14.43
C SER A 23 6.28 2.56 14.39
N SER A 24 7.05 3.63 14.26
CA SER A 24 6.49 4.97 14.03
C SER A 24 5.88 5.06 12.64
N ALA A 25 6.45 4.35 11.67
CA ALA A 25 5.95 4.33 10.31
C ALA A 25 4.51 3.82 10.25
N LEU A 26 4.18 2.72 10.95
CA LEU A 26 2.81 2.22 10.99
C LEU A 26 1.85 3.21 11.67
N ARG A 27 2.26 3.86 12.77
CA ARG A 27 1.41 4.87 13.42
C ARG A 27 1.09 6.05 12.51
N ARG A 28 2.07 6.50 11.69
CA ARG A 28 1.87 7.61 10.74
C ARG A 28 0.81 7.32 9.68
N LEU A 29 0.54 6.05 9.37
CA LEU A 29 -0.53 5.66 8.43
C LEU A 29 -1.93 6.07 8.92
N GLY A 30 -2.11 6.29 10.22
CA GLY A 30 -3.38 6.81 10.78
C GLY A 30 -3.73 8.23 10.33
N GLU A 31 -2.74 9.01 9.84
CA GLU A 31 -2.92 10.38 9.38
C GLU A 31 -2.51 10.54 7.90
N LYS A 32 -2.50 9.46 7.13
CA LYS A 32 -2.26 9.46 5.68
C LYS A 32 -3.51 9.06 4.92
N THR A 33 -3.83 9.80 3.87
CA THR A 33 -4.96 9.54 2.97
C THR A 33 -4.88 8.15 2.35
N GLN A 34 -5.97 7.38 2.40
CA GLN A 34 -6.17 6.17 1.59
C GLN A 34 -6.80 6.56 0.23
N VAL A 35 -8.07 6.85 0.19
CA VAL A 35 -8.81 7.32 -1.00
C VAL A 35 -9.42 8.69 -0.74
N LEU A 36 -10.14 8.86 0.36
CA LEU A 36 -10.64 10.13 0.85
C LEU A 36 -9.74 10.63 1.96
N GLY A 37 -9.54 11.94 2.06
CA GLY A 37 -8.69 12.54 3.10
C GLY A 37 -9.21 12.21 4.51
N PRO A 38 -8.33 11.97 5.50
CA PRO A 38 -8.71 11.53 6.84
C PRO A 38 -9.58 12.53 7.61
N ILE A 39 -9.74 13.74 7.11
CA ILE A 39 -10.56 14.82 7.72
C ILE A 39 -11.96 14.91 7.08
N SER A 40 -12.26 14.10 6.03
CA SER A 40 -13.49 14.26 5.27
C SER A 40 -14.73 13.67 5.95
N ASP A 41 -14.59 12.60 6.73
CA ASP A 41 -15.69 11.92 7.44
C ASP A 41 -15.11 10.93 8.46
N ASP A 42 -15.76 10.76 9.62
CA ASP A 42 -15.33 9.83 10.68
C ASP A 42 -15.42 8.34 10.25
N PHE A 43 -16.18 8.02 9.21
CA PHE A 43 -16.31 6.67 8.68
C PHE A 43 -15.25 6.30 7.64
N VAL A 44 -14.50 7.28 7.12
CA VAL A 44 -13.50 7.05 6.07
C VAL A 44 -12.27 6.36 6.63
N ARG A 45 -11.83 5.31 5.95
CA ARG A 45 -10.64 4.53 6.31
C ARG A 45 -9.36 5.33 6.09
N THR A 46 -8.49 5.28 7.09
CA THR A 46 -7.08 5.70 6.96
C THR A 46 -6.25 4.55 6.41
N ARG A 47 -5.01 4.82 5.96
CA ARG A 47 -4.08 3.75 5.56
C ARG A 47 -3.78 2.77 6.70
N LEU A 48 -3.84 3.21 7.97
CA LEU A 48 -3.65 2.33 9.11
C LEU A 48 -4.77 1.30 9.23
N THR A 49 -6.03 1.75 9.18
CA THR A 49 -7.19 0.84 9.27
C THR A 49 -7.21 -0.12 8.09
N HIS A 50 -6.94 0.38 6.88
CA HIS A 50 -6.79 -0.45 5.68
C HIS A 50 -5.69 -1.51 5.86
N SER A 51 -4.49 -1.14 6.32
CA SER A 51 -3.38 -2.10 6.52
C SER A 51 -3.72 -3.19 7.55
N LEU A 52 -4.53 -2.87 8.57
CA LEU A 52 -5.02 -3.85 9.55
C LEU A 52 -6.04 -4.82 8.92
N GLU A 53 -6.92 -4.33 8.06
CA GLU A 53 -7.90 -5.14 7.32
C GLU A 53 -7.20 -6.05 6.30
N VAL A 54 -6.22 -5.54 5.55
CA VAL A 54 -5.35 -6.33 4.66
C VAL A 54 -4.63 -7.44 5.42
N ALA A 55 -4.11 -7.13 6.62
CA ALA A 55 -3.42 -8.10 7.46
C ALA A 55 -4.35 -9.21 7.96
N GLN A 56 -5.61 -8.90 8.27
CA GLN A 56 -6.61 -9.89 8.65
C GLN A 56 -6.89 -10.86 7.49
N VAL A 57 -7.18 -10.34 6.30
CA VAL A 57 -7.44 -11.15 5.09
C VAL A 57 -6.22 -12.01 4.73
N GLY A 58 -5.02 -11.40 4.72
CA GLY A 58 -3.80 -12.09 4.36
C GLY A 58 -3.44 -13.21 5.35
N ARG A 59 -3.62 -12.97 6.65
CA ARG A 59 -3.35 -13.95 7.68
C ARG A 59 -4.24 -15.20 7.53
N GLU A 60 -5.51 -15.02 7.19
CA GLU A 60 -6.45 -16.13 6.93
C GLU A 60 -6.05 -16.93 5.70
N LEU A 61 -5.81 -16.26 4.56
CA LEU A 61 -5.31 -16.89 3.34
C LEU A 61 -4.01 -17.66 3.58
N GLY A 62 -3.05 -17.05 4.31
CA GLY A 62 -1.79 -17.68 4.65
C GLY A 62 -1.96 -18.98 5.43
N LYS A 63 -2.82 -18.98 6.44
CA LYS A 63 -3.14 -20.19 7.24
C LYS A 63 -3.73 -21.30 6.38
N GLU A 64 -4.73 -20.99 5.55
CA GLU A 64 -5.41 -21.98 4.71
C GLU A 64 -4.49 -22.58 3.65
N LEU A 65 -3.50 -21.82 3.18
CA LEU A 65 -2.48 -22.28 2.23
C LEU A 65 -1.26 -22.92 2.90
N GLY A 66 -1.16 -22.88 4.24
CA GLY A 66 -0.03 -23.45 4.98
C GLY A 66 1.25 -22.61 4.89
N ALA A 67 1.16 -21.33 4.51
CA ALA A 67 2.21 -20.35 4.69
C ALA A 67 2.28 -19.89 6.16
N ASP A 68 3.44 -19.37 6.58
CA ASP A 68 3.54 -18.85 7.95
C ASP A 68 2.68 -17.58 8.10
N PRO A 69 1.65 -17.60 8.98
CA PRO A 69 0.69 -16.50 9.09
C PRO A 69 1.29 -15.22 9.66
N ASP A 70 2.38 -15.29 10.43
CA ASP A 70 3.02 -14.10 10.99
C ASP A 70 3.91 -13.41 9.95
N VAL A 71 4.48 -14.16 9.00
CA VAL A 71 5.19 -13.59 7.84
C VAL A 71 4.22 -12.87 6.92
N VAL A 72 3.05 -13.46 6.62
CA VAL A 72 2.02 -12.84 5.77
C VAL A 72 1.45 -11.59 6.44
N ASP A 73 1.07 -11.69 7.73
CA ASP A 73 0.56 -10.58 8.53
C ASP A 73 1.55 -9.40 8.55
N ALA A 74 2.84 -9.69 8.81
CA ALA A 74 3.90 -8.70 8.80
C ALA A 74 4.06 -8.03 7.42
N ALA A 75 3.97 -8.79 6.33
CA ALA A 75 4.02 -8.25 4.97
C ALA A 75 2.82 -7.33 4.70
N CYS A 76 1.62 -7.77 5.06
CA CYS A 76 0.38 -7.00 4.90
C CYS A 76 0.40 -5.69 5.70
N LEU A 77 0.83 -5.73 6.98
CA LEU A 77 0.98 -4.52 7.80
C LEU A 77 2.00 -3.53 7.22
N SER A 78 2.96 -4.02 6.45
CA SER A 78 4.07 -3.20 5.93
C SER A 78 3.85 -2.65 4.55
N HIS A 79 2.88 -3.14 3.78
CA HIS A 79 2.78 -2.87 2.34
C HIS A 79 2.73 -1.38 2.00
N ASP A 80 2.12 -0.56 2.87
CA ASP A 80 1.90 0.87 2.69
C ASP A 80 2.85 1.79 3.48
N LEU A 81 3.82 1.25 4.24
CA LEU A 81 4.70 2.07 5.11
C LEU A 81 5.49 3.15 4.38
N GLY A 82 5.78 2.93 3.10
CA GLY A 82 6.54 3.86 2.26
C GLY A 82 5.68 4.90 1.55
N HIS A 83 4.36 4.89 1.67
CA HIS A 83 3.53 5.91 1.04
C HIS A 83 3.80 7.29 1.64
N PRO A 84 3.96 8.32 0.79
CA PRO A 84 4.14 9.70 1.24
C PRO A 84 2.80 10.33 1.66
N PRO A 85 2.81 11.57 2.16
CA PRO A 85 1.58 12.36 2.31
C PRO A 85 0.79 12.41 1.01
N PHE A 86 -0.54 12.44 1.10
CA PHE A 86 -1.48 12.53 -0.03
C PHE A 86 -1.45 11.32 -0.99
N GLY A 87 -0.98 10.17 -0.53
CA GLY A 87 -1.03 8.89 -1.24
C GLY A 87 -0.38 8.92 -2.62
N HIS A 88 -1.04 8.36 -3.64
CA HIS A 88 -0.51 8.31 -5.01
C HIS A 88 -0.30 9.69 -5.65
N ASN A 89 -1.05 10.71 -5.20
CA ASN A 89 -0.82 12.07 -5.67
C ASN A 89 0.52 12.62 -5.17
N GLY A 90 0.84 12.34 -3.91
CA GLY A 90 2.15 12.65 -3.33
C GLY A 90 3.29 11.83 -3.92
N GLU A 91 3.08 10.55 -4.26
CA GLU A 91 4.06 9.75 -5.00
C GLU A 91 4.47 10.43 -6.31
N ARG A 92 3.50 10.94 -7.09
CA ARG A 92 3.78 11.65 -8.35
C ARG A 92 4.63 12.91 -8.12
N ALA A 93 4.34 13.66 -7.06
CA ALA A 93 5.12 14.86 -6.72
C ALA A 93 6.55 14.50 -6.35
N LEU A 94 6.73 13.52 -5.45
CA LEU A 94 8.07 13.08 -5.02
C LEU A 94 8.85 12.36 -6.12
N ASP A 95 8.19 11.61 -7.02
CA ASP A 95 8.87 10.99 -8.17
C ASP A 95 9.42 12.06 -9.12
N ALA A 96 8.66 13.12 -9.36
CA ALA A 96 9.12 14.27 -10.16
C ALA A 96 10.29 15.00 -9.48
N ALA A 97 10.20 15.31 -8.18
CA ALA A 97 11.25 15.98 -7.42
C ALA A 97 12.53 15.13 -7.33
N ALA A 98 12.39 13.81 -7.25
CA ALA A 98 13.50 12.86 -7.18
C ALA A 98 14.01 12.37 -8.55
N ALA A 99 13.57 12.93 -9.67
CA ALA A 99 13.86 12.42 -11.01
C ALA A 99 15.37 12.27 -11.28
N SER A 100 16.19 13.22 -10.81
CA SER A 100 17.65 13.22 -10.97
C SER A 100 18.38 12.11 -10.19
N ILE A 101 17.72 11.53 -9.19
CA ILE A 101 18.26 10.48 -8.30
C ILE A 101 17.54 9.13 -8.45
N GLY A 102 16.90 8.90 -9.59
CA GLY A 102 16.22 7.64 -9.90
C GLY A 102 14.72 7.60 -9.54
N GLY A 103 14.15 8.70 -9.07
CA GLY A 103 12.73 8.84 -8.78
C GLY A 103 12.33 8.39 -7.37
N PHE A 104 11.01 8.32 -7.17
CA PHE A 104 10.37 7.85 -5.94
C PHE A 104 9.32 6.78 -6.27
N GLU A 105 9.24 5.75 -5.43
CA GLU A 105 8.22 4.70 -5.50
C GLU A 105 7.92 4.16 -4.10
N GLY A 106 6.62 4.09 -3.73
CA GLY A 106 6.18 3.74 -2.38
C GLY A 106 6.68 2.38 -1.90
N ASN A 107 6.74 1.36 -2.78
CA ASN A 107 7.25 0.04 -2.41
C ASN A 107 8.78 0.04 -2.17
N ALA A 108 9.54 0.84 -2.94
CA ALA A 108 10.97 1.01 -2.68
C ALA A 108 11.19 1.77 -1.36
N GLN A 109 10.36 2.77 -1.10
CA GLN A 109 10.37 3.49 0.16
C GLN A 109 9.97 2.59 1.33
N THR A 110 9.02 1.66 1.16
CA THR A 110 8.69 0.66 2.19
C THR A 110 9.91 -0.17 2.58
N LEU A 111 10.64 -0.73 1.60
CA LEU A 111 11.87 -1.47 1.88
C LEU A 111 12.88 -0.61 2.64
N ARG A 112 13.08 0.63 2.20
CA ARG A 112 14.00 1.60 2.82
C ARG A 112 13.59 1.93 4.25
N VAL A 113 12.29 2.13 4.52
CA VAL A 113 11.76 2.37 5.86
C VAL A 113 12.10 1.21 6.80
N VAL A 114 11.77 -0.02 6.43
CA VAL A 114 11.95 -1.19 7.32
C VAL A 114 13.40 -1.63 7.47
N THR A 115 14.28 -1.29 6.51
CA THR A 115 15.71 -1.71 6.55
C THR A 115 16.66 -0.61 7.01
N ARG A 116 16.23 0.67 7.03
CA ARG A 116 17.13 1.80 7.28
C ARG A 116 16.54 2.90 8.14
N LEU A 117 15.32 3.40 7.83
CA LEU A 117 14.79 4.64 8.39
C LEU A 117 14.10 4.49 9.76
N GLU A 118 13.46 3.36 10.02
CA GLU A 118 12.85 3.13 11.35
C GLU A 118 13.93 2.87 12.41
N PRO A 119 14.01 3.71 13.46
CA PRO A 119 15.13 3.68 14.41
C PRO A 119 14.95 2.59 15.47
N LYS A 120 15.13 1.30 15.11
CA LYS A 120 14.97 0.18 16.03
C LYS A 120 16.29 -0.47 16.42
N VAL A 121 17.16 -0.73 15.45
CA VAL A 121 18.44 -1.46 15.68
C VAL A 121 19.58 -0.72 15.00
N ILE A 122 20.69 -0.62 15.73
CA ILE A 122 21.97 -0.17 15.18
C ILE A 122 22.83 -1.43 14.99
N GLY A 123 23.23 -1.69 13.75
CA GLY A 123 24.05 -2.81 13.37
C GLY A 123 25.55 -2.59 13.71
N ALA A 124 26.37 -3.52 13.27
CA ALA A 124 27.81 -3.43 13.45
C ALA A 124 28.38 -2.14 12.79
N GLY A 125 29.34 -1.50 13.42
CA GLY A 125 29.94 -0.27 12.92
C GLY A 125 29.04 0.98 13.04
N GLY A 126 27.94 0.93 13.79
CA GLY A 126 27.05 2.09 13.97
C GLY A 126 26.06 2.31 12.84
N VAL A 127 25.95 1.40 11.87
CA VAL A 127 25.05 1.52 10.70
C VAL A 127 23.62 1.20 11.11
N PRO A 128 22.63 2.05 10.79
CA PRO A 128 21.22 1.73 11.01
C PRO A 128 20.80 0.43 10.31
N ALA A 129 20.08 -0.44 11.02
CA ALA A 129 19.55 -1.70 10.50
C ALA A 129 18.00 -1.73 10.47
N GLY A 130 17.39 -0.56 10.56
CA GLY A 130 15.93 -0.41 10.54
C GLY A 130 15.25 -1.24 11.62
N LEU A 131 14.17 -1.92 11.27
CA LEU A 131 13.44 -2.84 12.15
C LEU A 131 14.18 -4.15 12.39
N ASN A 132 15.24 -4.45 11.64
CA ASN A 132 16.00 -5.70 11.69
C ASN A 132 15.09 -6.94 11.55
N LEU A 133 14.33 -6.96 10.47
CA LEU A 133 13.40 -8.04 10.13
C LEU A 133 14.17 -9.25 9.55
N THR A 134 13.57 -10.42 9.63
CA THR A 134 14.09 -11.63 8.97
C THR A 134 14.06 -11.50 7.45
N ARG A 135 14.91 -12.27 6.78
CA ARG A 135 14.92 -12.34 5.30
C ARG A 135 13.56 -12.77 4.73
N ALA A 136 12.87 -13.68 5.43
CA ALA A 136 11.56 -14.16 5.00
C ALA A 136 10.53 -13.04 4.99
N THR A 137 10.47 -12.24 6.04
CA THR A 137 9.56 -11.10 6.15
C THR A 137 9.91 -10.00 5.14
N LEU A 138 11.19 -9.64 5.01
CA LEU A 138 11.63 -8.64 4.02
C LEU A 138 11.28 -9.03 2.58
N ASP A 139 11.45 -10.30 2.23
CA ASP A 139 11.11 -10.82 0.91
C ASP A 139 9.59 -10.85 0.68
N ALA A 140 8.80 -11.15 1.72
CA ALA A 140 7.34 -11.12 1.68
C ALA A 140 6.75 -9.69 1.51
N ILE A 141 7.44 -8.68 2.03
CA ILE A 141 7.08 -7.26 1.84
C ILE A 141 7.33 -6.80 0.38
N CYS A 142 8.22 -7.48 -0.34
CA CYS A 142 8.72 -7.03 -1.63
C CYS A 142 7.75 -7.34 -2.78
N LYS A 143 6.81 -6.42 -3.05
CA LYS A 143 5.79 -6.55 -4.12
C LYS A 143 6.40 -6.58 -5.53
N TYR A 144 7.49 -5.84 -5.76
CA TYR A 144 8.19 -5.74 -7.04
C TYR A 144 9.68 -6.04 -6.85
N PRO A 145 10.10 -7.32 -6.88
CA PRO A 145 11.45 -7.74 -6.49
C PRO A 145 12.50 -7.39 -7.56
N TRP A 146 12.61 -6.10 -7.88
CA TRP A 146 13.59 -5.54 -8.83
C TRP A 146 13.85 -4.06 -8.55
N VAL A 147 14.98 -3.57 -9.07
CA VAL A 147 15.31 -2.14 -9.18
C VAL A 147 14.53 -1.51 -10.33
N LYS A 148 14.47 -0.19 -10.38
CA LYS A 148 13.85 0.55 -11.50
C LYS A 148 14.39 0.03 -12.84
N SER A 149 13.49 -0.28 -13.78
CA SER A 149 13.78 -0.86 -15.10
C SER A 149 14.42 -2.26 -15.10
N GLY A 150 14.46 -2.95 -13.94
CA GLY A 150 15.05 -4.30 -13.80
C GLY A 150 14.04 -5.45 -13.76
N GLY A 151 12.76 -5.18 -13.92
CA GLY A 151 11.71 -6.20 -13.87
C GLY A 151 11.45 -6.91 -15.20
N PRO A 152 10.67 -7.99 -15.18
CA PRO A 152 10.37 -8.80 -16.40
C PRO A 152 9.53 -8.03 -17.43
N ASP A 153 8.74 -7.07 -17.01
CA ASP A 153 8.01 -6.13 -17.87
C ASP A 153 8.67 -4.75 -17.74
N LEU A 154 9.32 -4.28 -18.79
CA LEU A 154 10.05 -3.03 -18.79
C LEU A 154 9.11 -1.82 -18.58
N ALA A 155 7.95 -1.79 -19.23
CA ALA A 155 7.00 -0.69 -19.13
C ALA A 155 6.44 -0.55 -17.69
N LYS A 156 6.21 -1.67 -17.02
CA LYS A 156 5.77 -1.71 -15.63
C LYS A 156 6.93 -1.37 -14.68
N SER A 157 8.11 -1.94 -14.89
CA SER A 157 9.25 -1.80 -13.97
C SER A 157 9.94 -0.43 -14.01
N THR A 158 9.67 0.40 -15.02
CA THR A 158 10.06 1.82 -15.01
C THR A 158 9.30 2.64 -13.97
N ARG A 159 8.09 2.21 -13.59
CA ARG A 159 7.20 2.91 -12.66
C ARG A 159 7.02 2.20 -11.33
N LYS A 160 7.14 0.85 -11.31
CA LYS A 160 6.90 0.00 -10.13
C LYS A 160 8.13 -0.86 -9.85
N PHE A 161 8.78 -0.59 -8.72
CA PHE A 161 9.99 -1.27 -8.25
C PHE A 161 10.04 -1.19 -6.71
N SER A 162 10.78 -2.09 -6.06
CA SER A 162 10.88 -2.10 -4.60
C SER A 162 12.30 -1.83 -4.08
N VAL A 163 13.21 -1.37 -4.93
CA VAL A 163 14.61 -1.19 -4.52
C VAL A 163 15.22 0.07 -5.12
N TYR A 164 15.72 0.95 -4.27
CA TYR A 164 16.61 2.03 -4.71
C TYR A 164 18.05 1.51 -4.88
N PRO A 165 18.89 2.16 -5.70
CA PRO A 165 20.27 1.71 -5.93
C PRO A 165 21.11 1.56 -4.65
N ASP A 166 20.95 2.45 -3.69
CA ASP A 166 21.69 2.44 -2.41
C ASP A 166 21.16 1.41 -1.40
N ASP A 167 20.00 0.80 -1.65
CA ASP A 167 19.44 -0.32 -0.88
C ASP A 167 19.71 -1.70 -1.55
N ALA A 168 20.40 -1.71 -2.72
CA ALA A 168 20.73 -2.93 -3.43
C ALA A 168 21.51 -3.99 -2.60
N PRO A 169 22.44 -3.64 -1.70
CA PRO A 169 23.15 -4.62 -0.88
C PRO A 169 22.19 -5.42 0.05
N VAL A 170 21.27 -4.76 0.73
CA VAL A 170 20.29 -5.44 1.59
C VAL A 170 19.31 -6.25 0.76
N PHE A 171 18.90 -5.75 -0.40
CA PHE A 171 18.07 -6.48 -1.34
C PHE A 171 18.76 -7.76 -1.84
N ALA A 172 20.02 -7.71 -2.25
CA ALA A 172 20.77 -8.87 -2.67
C ALA A 172 20.89 -9.93 -1.56
N TRP A 173 21.13 -9.47 -0.32
CA TRP A 173 21.18 -10.36 0.86
C TRP A 173 19.82 -11.03 1.12
N MET A 174 18.72 -10.29 1.15
CA MET A 174 17.41 -10.87 1.45
C MET A 174 16.93 -11.83 0.36
N ARG A 175 17.37 -11.63 -0.88
CA ARG A 175 17.01 -12.44 -2.06
C ARG A 175 17.94 -13.61 -2.35
N GLN A 176 18.95 -13.89 -1.50
CA GLN A 176 19.84 -15.04 -1.69
C GLN A 176 19.06 -16.36 -1.80
N GLY A 177 19.23 -17.07 -2.93
CA GLY A 177 18.53 -18.32 -3.23
C GLY A 177 17.10 -18.15 -3.75
N ALA A 178 16.60 -16.94 -3.87
CA ALA A 178 15.32 -16.64 -4.51
C ALA A 178 15.45 -16.57 -6.04
N PRO A 179 14.48 -17.08 -6.82
CA PRO A 179 14.45 -16.88 -8.26
C PRO A 179 14.37 -15.40 -8.64
N ALA A 180 15.14 -14.98 -9.65
CA ALA A 180 15.16 -13.59 -10.11
C ALA A 180 13.77 -13.15 -10.55
N GLY A 181 13.34 -11.95 -10.10
CA GLY A 181 12.07 -11.34 -10.50
C GLY A 181 10.81 -12.06 -10.03
N ARG A 182 10.90 -13.22 -9.36
CA ARG A 182 9.74 -13.98 -8.88
C ARG A 182 9.39 -13.55 -7.44
N ARG A 183 8.13 -13.31 -7.17
CA ARG A 183 7.60 -13.08 -5.81
C ARG A 183 7.46 -14.40 -5.05
N CYS A 184 7.72 -14.41 -3.75
CA CYS A 184 7.33 -15.54 -2.92
C CYS A 184 5.80 -15.61 -2.76
N LEU A 185 5.28 -16.76 -2.31
CA LEU A 185 3.84 -16.96 -2.12
C LEU A 185 3.25 -15.93 -1.14
N GLU A 186 3.96 -15.65 -0.06
CA GLU A 186 3.53 -14.69 0.96
C GLU A 186 3.38 -13.26 0.41
N ALA A 187 4.27 -12.84 -0.51
CA ALA A 187 4.13 -11.56 -1.21
C ALA A 187 2.96 -11.54 -2.20
N GLN A 188 2.62 -12.69 -2.79
CA GLN A 188 1.44 -12.82 -3.66
C GLN A 188 0.14 -12.79 -2.84
N ILE A 189 0.14 -13.40 -1.65
CA ILE A 189 -0.99 -13.34 -0.71
C ILE A 189 -1.19 -11.90 -0.25
N MET A 190 -0.13 -11.20 0.16
CA MET A 190 -0.20 -9.80 0.56
C MET A 190 -0.80 -8.92 -0.54
N ASP A 191 -0.33 -9.07 -1.80
CA ASP A 191 -0.80 -8.31 -2.96
C ASP A 191 -2.30 -8.56 -3.26
N LEU A 192 -2.75 -9.83 -3.16
CA LEU A 192 -4.17 -10.14 -3.32
C LEU A 192 -5.02 -9.63 -2.15
N SER A 193 -4.51 -9.72 -0.93
CA SER A 193 -5.24 -9.26 0.26
C SER A 193 -5.44 -7.74 0.23
N ASP A 194 -4.44 -6.99 -0.25
CA ASP A 194 -4.55 -5.56 -0.55
C ASP A 194 -5.64 -5.32 -1.61
N ASP A 195 -5.61 -6.05 -2.72
CA ASP A 195 -6.61 -5.95 -3.79
C ASP A 195 -8.04 -6.26 -3.31
N ILE A 196 -8.23 -7.28 -2.48
CA ILE A 196 -9.53 -7.64 -1.89
C ILE A 196 -10.00 -6.54 -0.94
N ALA A 197 -9.18 -6.19 0.05
CA ALA A 197 -9.53 -5.20 1.06
C ALA A 197 -9.84 -3.84 0.41
N TYR A 198 -8.95 -3.36 -0.48
CA TYR A 198 -9.15 -2.12 -1.22
C TYR A 198 -10.49 -2.12 -1.99
N SER A 199 -10.75 -3.15 -2.79
CA SER A 199 -11.93 -3.18 -3.65
C SER A 199 -13.25 -3.25 -2.87
N VAL A 200 -13.31 -4.08 -1.83
CA VAL A 200 -14.54 -4.30 -1.06
C VAL A 200 -14.80 -3.15 -0.10
N HIS A 201 -13.77 -2.66 0.58
CA HIS A 201 -13.95 -1.59 1.56
C HIS A 201 -14.17 -0.22 0.92
N ASP A 202 -13.56 0.05 -0.25
CA ASP A 202 -13.83 1.29 -0.98
C ASP A 202 -15.27 1.34 -1.51
N MET A 203 -15.82 0.20 -1.94
CA MET A 203 -17.23 0.07 -2.28
C MET A 203 -18.09 0.31 -1.04
N GLU A 204 -17.76 -0.29 0.10
CA GLU A 204 -18.47 -0.08 1.37
C GLU A 204 -18.46 1.40 1.77
N ASP A 205 -17.31 2.06 1.73
CA ASP A 205 -17.17 3.48 2.05
C ASP A 205 -17.96 4.36 1.06
N ALA A 206 -17.97 4.01 -0.23
CA ALA A 206 -18.75 4.74 -1.23
C ALA A 206 -20.26 4.67 -0.94
N VAL A 207 -20.78 3.52 -0.53
CA VAL A 207 -22.19 3.35 -0.13
C VAL A 207 -22.47 4.08 1.19
N ALA A 208 -21.64 3.90 2.21
CA ALA A 208 -21.83 4.50 3.54
C ALA A 208 -21.82 6.04 3.47
N THR A 209 -20.95 6.62 2.64
CA THR A 209 -20.86 8.07 2.39
C THR A 209 -21.88 8.57 1.34
N ARG A 210 -22.79 7.70 0.84
CA ARG A 210 -23.82 8.01 -0.17
C ARG A 210 -23.26 8.57 -1.48
N LYS A 211 -22.04 8.25 -1.83
CA LYS A 211 -21.48 8.54 -3.15
C LYS A 211 -21.92 7.52 -4.19
N LEU A 212 -22.13 6.28 -3.78
CA LEU A 212 -22.75 5.20 -4.55
C LEU A 212 -24.12 4.89 -3.93
N ASP A 213 -25.20 5.08 -4.73
CA ASP A 213 -26.48 4.48 -4.39
C ASP A 213 -26.53 3.06 -4.97
N PRO A 214 -26.70 2.01 -4.12
CA PRO A 214 -26.81 0.64 -4.62
C PRO A 214 -27.90 0.43 -5.67
N ALA A 215 -28.95 1.25 -5.67
CA ALA A 215 -30.02 1.20 -6.65
C ALA A 215 -29.56 1.51 -8.08
N ASP A 216 -28.52 2.35 -8.23
CA ASP A 216 -27.95 2.72 -9.54
C ASP A 216 -27.41 1.49 -10.30
N LEU A 217 -26.93 0.47 -9.58
CA LEU A 217 -26.38 -0.75 -10.16
C LEU A 217 -27.43 -1.74 -10.69
N PHE A 218 -28.72 -1.38 -10.62
CA PHE A 218 -29.81 -2.09 -11.30
C PHE A 218 -30.27 -1.38 -12.59
N ASP A 219 -29.59 -0.28 -12.97
CA ASP A 219 -29.83 0.44 -14.23
C ASP A 219 -28.71 0.15 -15.24
N ASP A 220 -29.07 -0.28 -16.44
CA ASP A 220 -28.11 -0.69 -17.48
C ASP A 220 -27.17 0.44 -17.90
N ALA A 221 -27.63 1.70 -17.87
CA ALA A 221 -26.78 2.83 -18.26
C ALA A 221 -25.71 3.13 -17.21
N HIS A 222 -26.06 3.04 -15.91
CA HIS A 222 -25.09 3.17 -14.82
C HIS A 222 -24.08 2.00 -14.83
N CYS A 223 -24.55 0.77 -15.03
CA CYS A 223 -23.68 -0.41 -15.16
C CYS A 223 -22.66 -0.22 -16.31
N ALA A 224 -23.13 0.19 -17.47
CA ALA A 224 -22.27 0.45 -18.64
C ALA A 224 -21.25 1.57 -18.37
N ALA A 225 -21.62 2.61 -17.61
CA ALA A 225 -20.73 3.71 -17.24
C ALA A 225 -19.64 3.25 -16.28
N VAL A 226 -19.96 2.42 -15.26
CA VAL A 226 -18.99 1.83 -14.35
C VAL A 226 -17.98 0.95 -15.11
N VAL A 227 -18.45 0.08 -16.01
CA VAL A 227 -17.59 -0.75 -16.86
C VAL A 227 -16.68 0.10 -17.73
N ALA A 228 -17.21 1.17 -18.35
CA ALA A 228 -16.42 2.08 -19.17
C ALA A 228 -15.32 2.78 -18.34
N SER A 229 -15.66 3.32 -17.17
CA SER A 229 -14.69 3.94 -16.25
C SER A 229 -13.61 2.97 -15.80
N THR A 230 -13.99 1.70 -15.55
CA THR A 230 -13.05 0.64 -15.18
C THR A 230 -12.03 0.39 -16.29
N LEU A 231 -12.47 0.27 -17.53
CA LEU A 231 -11.61 0.05 -18.70
C LEU A 231 -10.71 1.26 -19.01
N ASP A 232 -11.24 2.46 -18.86
CA ASP A 232 -10.48 3.70 -19.09
C ASP A 232 -9.34 3.85 -18.07
N TRP A 233 -9.61 3.53 -16.80
CA TRP A 233 -8.63 3.70 -15.73
C TRP A 233 -7.58 2.58 -15.67
N TYR A 234 -8.00 1.33 -15.78
CA TYR A 234 -7.13 0.16 -15.59
C TYR A 234 -6.66 -0.49 -16.90
N GLY A 235 -7.20 -0.07 -18.03
CA GLY A 235 -6.92 -0.65 -19.34
C GLY A 235 -7.62 -2.00 -19.55
N PRO A 236 -7.32 -2.67 -20.68
CA PRO A 236 -8.04 -3.86 -21.12
C PRO A 236 -7.49 -5.18 -20.53
N ALA A 237 -6.86 -5.15 -19.36
CA ALA A 237 -6.33 -6.35 -18.70
C ALA A 237 -7.41 -7.39 -18.39
N VAL A 238 -8.66 -6.93 -18.16
CA VAL A 238 -9.87 -7.75 -18.07
C VAL A 238 -10.80 -7.38 -19.23
N ALA A 239 -11.37 -8.37 -19.91
CA ALA A 239 -12.25 -8.10 -21.02
C ALA A 239 -13.56 -7.42 -20.55
N ARG A 240 -14.16 -6.59 -21.42
CA ARG A 240 -15.44 -5.90 -21.12
C ARG A 240 -16.51 -6.90 -20.69
N SER A 241 -16.70 -7.99 -21.43
CA SER A 241 -17.69 -9.02 -21.10
C SER A 241 -17.45 -9.65 -19.72
N ASP A 242 -16.20 -9.86 -19.32
CA ASP A 242 -15.91 -10.40 -17.98
C ASP A 242 -16.28 -9.41 -16.87
N LEU A 243 -16.13 -8.09 -17.12
CA LEU A 243 -16.53 -7.04 -16.17
C LEU A 243 -18.05 -6.93 -16.08
N GLU A 244 -18.76 -7.02 -17.21
CA GLU A 244 -20.22 -7.04 -17.27
C GLU A 244 -20.79 -8.25 -16.53
N ASP A 245 -20.27 -9.44 -16.82
CA ASP A 245 -20.64 -10.69 -16.11
C ASP A 245 -20.30 -10.62 -14.61
N ALA A 246 -19.18 -9.99 -14.25
CA ALA A 246 -18.78 -9.82 -12.85
C ALA A 246 -19.74 -8.89 -12.09
N LEU A 247 -20.13 -7.79 -12.72
CA LEU A 247 -21.10 -6.85 -12.14
C LEU A 247 -22.45 -7.53 -11.93
N GLU A 248 -22.97 -8.25 -12.95
CA GLU A 248 -24.21 -9.01 -12.83
C GLU A 248 -24.17 -10.03 -11.69
N ARG A 249 -23.05 -10.78 -11.55
CA ARG A 249 -22.89 -11.73 -10.45
C ARG A 249 -22.93 -11.05 -9.08
N ILE A 250 -22.27 -9.90 -8.92
CA ILE A 250 -22.22 -9.16 -7.64
C ILE A 250 -23.61 -8.65 -7.28
N VAL A 251 -24.31 -7.96 -8.19
CA VAL A 251 -25.64 -7.38 -7.90
C VAL A 251 -26.73 -8.44 -7.75
N SER A 252 -26.50 -9.64 -8.28
CA SER A 252 -27.41 -10.79 -8.15
C SER A 252 -27.22 -11.56 -6.82
N MET A 253 -26.21 -11.24 -6.02
CA MET A 253 -26.00 -11.88 -4.72
C MET A 253 -27.18 -11.58 -3.78
N PRO A 254 -27.69 -12.56 -3.00
CA PRO A 254 -28.79 -12.32 -2.05
C PRO A 254 -28.47 -11.26 -1.00
N VAL A 255 -27.20 -11.08 -0.66
CA VAL A 255 -26.70 -10.09 0.31
C VAL A 255 -26.51 -8.71 -0.28
N TRP A 256 -26.65 -8.54 -1.62
CA TRP A 256 -26.46 -7.23 -2.25
C TRP A 256 -27.60 -6.27 -1.89
N LEU A 257 -27.24 -5.02 -1.54
CA LEU A 257 -28.21 -4.00 -1.15
C LEU A 257 -28.97 -3.48 -2.38
N ARG A 258 -30.28 -3.30 -2.22
CA ARG A 258 -31.13 -2.65 -3.23
C ARG A 258 -31.33 -1.14 -2.97
N SER A 259 -31.07 -0.71 -1.75
CA SER A 259 -31.13 0.69 -1.32
C SER A 259 -30.36 0.86 -0.02
N PHE A 260 -29.94 2.09 0.28
CA PHE A 260 -29.22 2.42 1.49
C PHE A 260 -29.77 3.71 2.11
N ASP A 261 -30.40 3.62 3.28
CA ASP A 261 -30.97 4.76 4.00
C ASP A 261 -30.10 5.24 5.19
N GLY A 262 -29.03 4.51 5.50
CA GLY A 262 -28.13 4.78 6.65
C GLY A 262 -28.67 4.28 7.98
N SER A 263 -29.79 3.53 7.97
CA SER A 263 -30.30 2.91 9.19
C SER A 263 -29.36 1.81 9.71
N TYR A 264 -29.51 1.46 10.99
CA TYR A 264 -28.75 0.34 11.59
C TYR A 264 -28.89 -0.96 10.79
N VAL A 265 -30.10 -1.24 10.25
CA VAL A 265 -30.36 -2.42 9.44
C VAL A 265 -29.62 -2.35 8.11
N ALA A 266 -29.63 -1.20 7.43
CA ALA A 266 -28.90 -1.01 6.18
C ALA A 266 -27.38 -1.10 6.37
N LEU A 267 -26.85 -0.55 7.47
CA LEU A 267 -25.43 -0.69 7.84
C LEU A 267 -25.05 -2.14 8.14
N ALA A 268 -25.90 -2.90 8.84
CA ALA A 268 -25.67 -4.32 9.11
C ALA A 268 -25.64 -5.13 7.80
N HIS A 269 -26.59 -4.90 6.89
CA HIS A 269 -26.60 -5.56 5.57
C HIS A 269 -25.37 -5.20 4.72
N LEU A 270 -24.90 -3.95 4.79
CA LEU A 270 -23.67 -3.55 4.11
C LEU A 270 -22.45 -4.31 4.65
N LYS A 271 -22.36 -4.50 5.96
CA LYS A 271 -21.31 -5.33 6.59
C LYS A 271 -21.41 -6.81 6.19
N ASP A 272 -22.61 -7.35 6.09
CA ASP A 272 -22.83 -8.73 5.63
C ASP A 272 -22.36 -8.90 4.18
N ALA A 273 -22.68 -7.95 3.29
CA ALA A 273 -22.22 -7.97 1.91
C ALA A 273 -20.68 -7.90 1.80
N THR A 274 -20.05 -7.04 2.60
CA THR A 274 -18.59 -6.93 2.71
C THR A 274 -17.97 -8.26 3.13
N SER A 275 -18.48 -8.88 4.19
CA SER A 275 -17.98 -10.16 4.72
C SER A 275 -18.13 -11.29 3.71
N GLU A 276 -19.28 -11.38 3.02
CA GLU A 276 -19.54 -12.40 2.02
C GLU A 276 -18.61 -12.27 0.80
N LEU A 277 -18.36 -11.05 0.31
CA LEU A 277 -17.44 -10.81 -0.80
C LEU A 277 -16.02 -11.22 -0.44
N ILE A 278 -15.51 -10.82 0.73
CA ILE A 278 -14.16 -11.19 1.20
C ILE A 278 -14.05 -12.71 1.32
N GLY A 279 -15.00 -13.36 2.01
CA GLY A 279 -15.01 -14.80 2.23
C GLY A 279 -15.04 -15.58 0.90
N ARG A 280 -15.86 -15.13 -0.06
CA ARG A 280 -15.97 -15.72 -1.39
C ARG A 280 -14.67 -15.62 -2.18
N PHE A 281 -14.01 -14.45 -2.19
CA PHE A 281 -12.77 -14.27 -2.92
C PHE A 281 -11.63 -15.10 -2.32
N CYS A 282 -11.55 -15.16 -0.99
CA CYS A 282 -10.57 -15.98 -0.29
C CYS A 282 -10.79 -17.47 -0.57
N SER A 283 -11.99 -17.97 -0.35
CA SER A 283 -12.32 -19.40 -0.51
C SER A 283 -12.08 -19.89 -1.95
N ALA A 284 -12.51 -19.10 -2.95
CA ALA A 284 -12.27 -19.45 -4.36
C ALA A 284 -10.78 -19.48 -4.72
N THR A 285 -9.99 -18.55 -4.18
CA THR A 285 -8.55 -18.50 -4.40
C THR A 285 -7.84 -19.67 -3.73
N VAL A 286 -8.22 -20.01 -2.49
CA VAL A 286 -7.67 -21.16 -1.76
C VAL A 286 -7.99 -22.45 -2.52
N ALA A 287 -9.25 -22.66 -2.94
CA ALA A 287 -9.66 -23.84 -3.68
C ALA A 287 -8.86 -24.01 -4.98
N ALA A 288 -8.73 -22.96 -5.79
CA ALA A 288 -7.98 -23.00 -7.04
C ALA A 288 -6.46 -23.24 -6.81
N THR A 289 -5.89 -22.63 -5.76
CA THR A 289 -4.48 -22.83 -5.43
C THR A 289 -4.24 -24.26 -4.94
N ARG A 290 -5.13 -24.81 -4.11
CA ARG A 290 -5.07 -26.19 -3.63
C ARG A 290 -5.25 -27.21 -4.75
N GLU A 291 -6.14 -26.94 -5.70
CA GLU A 291 -6.29 -27.78 -6.91
C GLU A 291 -4.98 -27.85 -7.71
N ALA A 292 -4.29 -26.72 -7.85
CA ALA A 292 -3.06 -26.66 -8.64
C ALA A 292 -1.83 -27.25 -7.93
N PHE A 293 -1.72 -27.08 -6.60
CA PHE A 293 -0.49 -27.38 -5.85
C PHE A 293 -0.65 -28.40 -4.72
N GLY A 294 -1.86 -28.93 -4.48
CA GLY A 294 -2.14 -29.93 -3.47
C GLY A 294 -2.38 -29.39 -2.06
N THR A 295 -2.52 -30.31 -1.09
CA THR A 295 -2.96 -30.02 0.27
C THR A 295 -1.81 -29.79 1.26
N GLU A 296 -0.59 -30.12 0.91
CA GLU A 296 0.58 -29.90 1.74
C GLU A 296 0.81 -28.41 2.01
N PRO A 297 1.50 -28.03 3.11
CA PRO A 297 1.85 -26.65 3.37
C PRO A 297 2.62 -26.02 2.21
N LEU A 298 2.07 -24.96 1.67
CA LEU A 298 2.69 -24.17 0.61
C LEU A 298 3.49 -23.03 1.24
N GLY A 299 4.57 -22.64 0.60
CA GLY A 299 5.35 -21.50 1.08
C GLY A 299 6.47 -21.12 0.15
N ARG A 300 6.88 -19.89 0.24
CA ARG A 300 7.98 -19.27 -0.50
C ARG A 300 7.80 -19.44 -2.01
N TYR A 301 8.67 -20.21 -2.66
CA TYR A 301 8.74 -20.38 -4.13
C TYR A 301 8.26 -21.75 -4.60
N ARG A 302 7.64 -22.55 -3.71
CA ARG A 302 7.12 -23.88 -4.06
C ARG A 302 5.80 -23.83 -4.79
N ALA A 303 5.04 -22.74 -4.61
CA ALA A 303 3.75 -22.52 -5.27
C ALA A 303 3.61 -21.07 -5.70
N ASP A 304 2.66 -20.84 -6.60
CA ASP A 304 2.14 -19.53 -6.95
C ASP A 304 0.66 -19.46 -6.58
N LEU A 305 0.18 -18.28 -6.20
CA LEU A 305 -1.22 -18.06 -5.87
C LEU A 305 -2.07 -18.10 -7.16
N VAL A 306 -3.09 -18.96 -7.18
CA VAL A 306 -3.99 -19.10 -8.32
C VAL A 306 -5.28 -18.35 -8.02
N VAL A 307 -5.44 -17.17 -8.60
CA VAL A 307 -6.67 -16.37 -8.49
C VAL A 307 -7.56 -16.68 -9.70
N PRO A 308 -8.79 -17.20 -9.51
CA PRO A 308 -9.72 -17.48 -10.62
C PRO A 308 -10.02 -16.23 -11.45
N ARG A 309 -10.21 -16.41 -12.78
CA ARG A 309 -10.54 -15.30 -13.69
C ARG A 309 -11.78 -14.51 -13.24
N GLN A 310 -12.80 -15.22 -12.75
CA GLN A 310 -14.03 -14.59 -12.24
C GLN A 310 -13.75 -13.70 -11.03
N VAL A 311 -12.96 -14.16 -10.07
CA VAL A 311 -12.57 -13.38 -8.88
C VAL A 311 -11.79 -12.13 -9.29
N ARG A 312 -10.84 -12.27 -10.24
CA ARG A 312 -10.10 -11.10 -10.76
C ARG A 312 -11.04 -10.06 -11.39
N ALA A 313 -12.03 -10.49 -12.17
CA ALA A 313 -13.00 -9.59 -12.78
C ALA A 313 -13.90 -8.91 -11.73
N GLU A 314 -14.32 -9.64 -10.70
CA GLU A 314 -15.13 -9.10 -9.61
C GLU A 314 -14.37 -8.08 -8.76
N ILE A 315 -13.12 -8.37 -8.38
CA ILE A 315 -12.24 -7.40 -7.72
C ILE A 315 -12.03 -6.16 -8.61
N GLN A 316 -11.83 -6.37 -9.92
CA GLN A 316 -11.57 -5.27 -10.85
C GLN A 316 -12.77 -4.36 -11.03
N ILE A 317 -14.01 -4.90 -11.09
CA ILE A 317 -15.21 -4.08 -11.23
C ILE A 317 -15.54 -3.34 -9.92
N LEU A 318 -15.31 -3.93 -8.75
CA LEU A 318 -15.43 -3.24 -7.46
C LEU A 318 -14.46 -2.05 -7.36
N LYS A 319 -13.20 -2.23 -7.79
CA LYS A 319 -12.25 -1.11 -7.93
C LYS A 319 -12.74 -0.06 -8.91
N GLY A 320 -13.39 -0.47 -9.99
CA GLY A 320 -14.00 0.41 -10.98
C GLY A 320 -15.15 1.25 -10.41
N MET A 321 -15.95 0.69 -9.50
CA MET A 321 -16.99 1.45 -8.78
C MET A 321 -16.35 2.58 -7.95
N ALA A 322 -15.29 2.30 -7.19
CA ALA A 322 -14.58 3.32 -6.43
C ALA A 322 -14.02 4.42 -7.36
N VAL A 323 -13.45 4.05 -8.50
CA VAL A 323 -12.99 5.02 -9.51
C VAL A 323 -14.14 5.88 -10.00
N HIS A 324 -15.26 5.26 -10.42
CA HIS A 324 -16.39 5.97 -11.03
C HIS A 324 -17.07 6.93 -10.05
N TYR A 325 -17.37 6.47 -8.83
CA TYR A 325 -18.18 7.24 -7.87
C TYR A 325 -17.36 8.12 -6.93
N VAL A 326 -16.08 7.79 -6.69
CA VAL A 326 -15.26 8.46 -5.66
C VAL A 326 -14.07 9.21 -6.24
N MET A 327 -13.31 8.61 -7.17
CA MET A 327 -12.01 9.14 -7.59
C MET A 327 -12.07 10.05 -8.83
N SER A 328 -13.06 9.86 -9.72
CA SER A 328 -13.16 10.56 -11.00
C SER A 328 -13.85 11.93 -10.99
N PRO A 329 -14.49 12.41 -9.90
CA PRO A 329 -15.10 13.73 -9.92
C PRO A 329 -14.07 14.83 -10.23
N ARG A 330 -14.31 15.64 -11.24
CA ARG A 330 -13.45 16.77 -11.65
C ARG A 330 -13.20 17.79 -10.54
N GLU A 331 -14.03 17.79 -9.52
CA GLU A 331 -13.95 18.68 -8.35
C GLU A 331 -12.69 18.43 -7.50
N THR A 332 -12.07 17.27 -7.61
CA THR A 332 -10.86 16.91 -6.83
C THR A 332 -9.55 17.41 -7.48
N GLU A 333 -9.53 17.71 -8.78
CA GLU A 333 -8.31 18.13 -9.49
C GLU A 333 -7.60 19.36 -8.90
N PRO A 334 -8.31 20.44 -8.49
CA PRO A 334 -7.66 21.59 -7.86
C PRO A 334 -6.94 21.22 -6.56
N VAL A 335 -7.55 20.35 -5.75
CA VAL A 335 -6.96 19.86 -4.50
C VAL A 335 -5.72 19.03 -4.78
N TYR A 336 -5.77 18.13 -5.76
CA TYR A 336 -4.63 17.32 -6.17
C TYR A 336 -3.48 18.18 -6.70
N TYR A 337 -3.77 19.22 -7.44
CA TYR A 337 -2.74 20.17 -7.90
C TYR A 337 -2.08 20.89 -6.71
N GLN A 338 -2.86 21.41 -5.77
CA GLN A 338 -2.35 22.08 -4.58
C GLN A 338 -1.46 21.14 -3.74
N GLN A 339 -1.85 19.88 -3.54
CA GLN A 339 -1.06 18.89 -2.81
C GLN A 339 0.28 18.61 -3.47
N ARG A 340 0.30 18.48 -4.81
CA ARG A 340 1.56 18.30 -5.56
C ARG A 340 2.49 19.49 -5.44
N THR A 341 1.94 20.71 -5.59
CA THR A 341 2.69 21.96 -5.43
C THR A 341 3.26 22.07 -4.01
N LEU A 342 2.44 21.81 -2.99
CA LEU A 342 2.86 21.82 -1.59
C LEU A 342 4.08 20.92 -1.34
N LEU A 343 4.07 19.70 -1.84
CA LEU A 343 5.20 18.78 -1.64
C LEU A 343 6.43 19.19 -2.45
N ALA A 344 6.26 19.71 -3.66
CA ALA A 344 7.39 20.19 -4.47
C ALA A 344 8.07 21.38 -3.80
N ASP A 345 7.29 22.41 -3.40
CA ASP A 345 7.78 23.59 -2.70
C ASP A 345 8.50 23.21 -1.39
N LEU A 346 7.93 22.24 -0.65
CA LEU A 346 8.51 21.77 0.61
C LEU A 346 9.85 21.06 0.39
N VAL A 347 9.98 20.23 -0.66
CA VAL A 347 11.26 19.60 -1.02
C VAL A 347 12.32 20.64 -1.33
N ASP A 348 11.98 21.64 -2.17
CA ASP A 348 12.90 22.69 -2.56
C ASP A 348 13.35 23.53 -1.35
N ALA A 349 12.41 23.97 -0.52
CA ALA A 349 12.69 24.76 0.67
C ALA A 349 13.57 24.01 1.69
N LEU A 350 13.31 22.73 1.93
CA LEU A 350 14.12 21.92 2.85
C LEU A 350 15.51 21.62 2.26
N TYR A 351 15.61 21.45 0.94
CA TYR A 351 16.89 21.26 0.29
C TYR A 351 17.76 22.54 0.37
N GLU A 352 17.19 23.70 0.15
CA GLU A 352 17.89 25.00 0.28
C GLU A 352 18.30 25.29 1.73
N ALA A 353 17.44 25.03 2.70
CA ALA A 353 17.72 25.27 4.11
C ALA A 353 18.74 24.27 4.72
N GLY A 354 18.86 23.07 4.12
CA GLY A 354 19.88 22.08 4.49
C GLY A 354 19.60 21.32 5.78
N ALA A 355 20.66 20.78 6.39
CA ALA A 355 20.55 19.85 7.51
C ALA A 355 19.79 20.38 8.72
N ASP A 356 19.82 21.68 8.96
CA ASP A 356 19.23 22.30 10.15
C ASP A 356 17.69 22.42 10.06
N ALA A 357 17.15 22.27 8.84
CA ALA A 357 15.71 22.18 8.59
C ALA A 357 15.15 20.77 8.74
N LEU A 358 15.99 19.75 8.83
CA LEU A 358 15.59 18.35 8.85
C LEU A 358 15.49 17.80 10.28
N GLU A 359 14.67 16.78 10.48
CA GLU A 359 14.70 16.01 11.72
C GLU A 359 16.05 15.31 11.92
N PRO A 360 16.46 15.05 13.17
CA PRO A 360 17.83 14.58 13.49
C PRO A 360 18.31 13.37 12.69
N VAL A 361 17.40 12.43 12.38
CA VAL A 361 17.72 11.21 11.61
C VAL A 361 18.11 11.57 10.17
N PHE A 362 17.35 12.44 9.52
CA PHE A 362 17.58 12.86 8.14
C PHE A 362 18.70 13.91 8.05
N ALA A 363 18.81 14.77 9.05
CA ALA A 363 19.94 15.71 9.19
C ALA A 363 21.28 14.98 9.28
N ALA A 364 21.34 13.86 9.99
CA ALA A 364 22.54 13.03 10.06
C ALA A 364 22.90 12.42 8.69
N GLN A 365 21.90 11.97 7.93
CA GLN A 365 22.11 11.45 6.55
C GLN A 365 22.58 12.55 5.63
N TRP A 366 21.97 13.73 5.69
CA TRP A 366 22.41 14.91 4.93
C TRP A 366 23.87 15.27 5.19
N ARG A 367 24.29 15.35 6.47
CA ARG A 367 25.66 15.71 6.84
C ARG A 367 26.68 14.64 6.42
N ALA A 368 26.29 13.38 6.38
CA ALA A 368 27.11 12.26 5.94
C ALA A 368 27.14 12.07 4.42
N ALA A 369 26.34 12.84 3.67
CA ALA A 369 26.16 12.67 2.24
C ALA A 369 27.46 12.96 1.47
N SER A 370 27.77 12.06 0.52
CA SER A 370 28.94 12.19 -0.38
C SER A 370 28.72 13.20 -1.51
N ASP A 371 27.47 13.42 -1.89
CA ASP A 371 27.09 14.26 -3.02
C ASP A 371 25.66 14.83 -2.85
N ASP A 372 25.25 15.67 -3.80
CA ASP A 372 23.97 16.35 -3.77
C ASP A 372 22.78 15.40 -4.00
N GLY A 373 22.98 14.30 -4.72
CA GLY A 373 21.96 13.28 -4.90
C GLY A 373 21.60 12.57 -3.60
N VAL A 374 22.58 12.25 -2.77
CA VAL A 374 22.38 11.66 -1.44
C VAL A 374 21.73 12.67 -0.49
N ARG A 375 22.07 13.96 -0.59
CA ARG A 375 21.39 15.03 0.16
C ARG A 375 19.92 15.15 -0.24
N LEU A 376 19.64 15.16 -1.54
CA LEU A 376 18.25 15.18 -2.02
C LEU A 376 17.47 13.95 -1.54
N ARG A 377 18.08 12.76 -1.53
CA ARG A 377 17.44 11.56 -1.00
C ARG A 377 17.07 11.71 0.48
N ALA A 378 17.91 12.34 1.30
CA ALA A 378 17.58 12.59 2.70
C ALA A 378 16.37 13.53 2.88
N VAL A 379 16.22 14.55 2.02
CA VAL A 379 15.04 15.42 2.00
C VAL A 379 13.80 14.66 1.54
N ILE A 380 13.89 13.88 0.47
CA ILE A 380 12.78 13.05 -0.03
C ILE A 380 12.33 12.06 1.05
N ASP A 381 13.25 11.41 1.76
CA ASP A 381 12.96 10.50 2.87
C ASP A 381 12.24 11.23 4.03
N GLN A 382 12.68 12.47 4.36
CA GLN A 382 12.02 13.32 5.36
C GLN A 382 10.58 13.66 4.95
N VAL A 383 10.36 14.14 3.73
CA VAL A 383 9.04 14.53 3.24
C VAL A 383 8.11 13.32 3.14
N ALA A 384 8.61 12.17 2.65
CA ALA A 384 7.85 10.93 2.60
C ALA A 384 7.45 10.40 3.99
N ALA A 385 8.24 10.71 5.04
CA ALA A 385 7.94 10.32 6.41
C ALA A 385 6.86 11.18 7.07
N LEU A 386 6.49 12.33 6.51
CA LEU A 386 5.42 13.19 7.06
C LEU A 386 4.04 12.57 6.86
N THR A 387 3.07 13.02 7.65
CA THR A 387 1.64 12.80 7.45
C THR A 387 1.06 13.94 6.61
N ASP A 388 -0.19 13.82 6.15
CA ASP A 388 -0.86 14.87 5.36
C ASP A 388 -0.93 16.20 6.14
N VAL A 389 -1.26 16.11 7.43
CA VAL A 389 -1.34 17.27 8.35
C VAL A 389 0.05 17.85 8.60
N SER A 390 1.04 17.00 8.90
CA SER A 390 2.39 17.51 9.17
C SER A 390 3.05 18.09 7.93
N ALA A 391 2.81 17.55 6.73
CA ALA A 391 3.29 18.13 5.48
C ALA A 391 2.75 19.55 5.26
N SER A 392 1.44 19.74 5.49
CA SER A 392 0.83 21.08 5.42
C SER A 392 1.39 22.05 6.46
N THR A 393 1.64 21.58 7.68
CA THR A 393 2.24 22.39 8.75
C THR A 393 3.70 22.76 8.42
N TRP A 394 4.48 21.83 7.92
CA TRP A 394 5.85 22.08 7.51
C TRP A 394 5.93 23.05 6.33
N HIS A 395 5.05 22.88 5.34
CA HIS A 395 4.97 23.81 4.22
C HIS A 395 4.64 25.23 4.69
N ALA A 396 3.66 25.41 5.59
CA ALA A 396 3.35 26.72 6.14
C ALA A 396 4.55 27.36 6.89
N ARG A 397 5.36 26.54 7.54
CA ARG A 397 6.56 26.99 8.24
C ARG A 397 7.72 27.37 7.29
N TRP A 398 7.99 26.55 6.29
CA TRP A 398 9.19 26.69 5.45
C TRP A 398 8.93 27.46 4.15
N CYS A 399 7.70 27.46 3.63
CA CYS A 399 7.30 28.11 2.38
C CYS A 399 6.29 29.25 2.59
N GLY A 400 5.72 29.43 3.79
CA GLY A 400 4.74 30.47 4.09
C GLY A 400 5.37 31.85 4.32
N MET A 401 4.53 32.89 4.48
CA MET A 401 4.97 34.27 4.71
C MET A 401 5.79 34.48 6.00
N LEU A 402 5.82 33.49 6.91
CA LEU A 402 6.62 33.52 8.15
C LEU A 402 8.01 32.88 7.98
N SER A 403 8.31 32.32 6.84
CA SER A 403 9.61 31.66 6.55
C SER A 403 10.79 32.63 6.59
N SER A 404 10.55 33.93 6.39
CA SER A 404 11.57 34.98 6.44
C SER A 404 11.96 35.43 7.86
N GLN A 405 11.34 34.84 8.92
CA GLN A 405 11.57 35.22 10.32
C GLN A 405 12.29 34.13 11.14
N LEU A 406 12.67 33.02 10.52
CA LEU A 406 13.43 31.91 11.11
C LEU A 406 14.85 31.86 10.59
#